data_14d850010e41ac81996f34ec0e23a294
#
_entry.id   14d850010e41ac81996f34ec0e23a294
#
_cell.length_a   1.000
_cell.length_b   1.000
_cell.length_c   1.000
_cell.angle_alpha   90.00
_cell.angle_beta   90.00
_cell.angle_gamma   90.00
#
_symmetry.space_group_name_H-M   'P 1'
#
loop_
_entity.id
_entity.type
_entity.pdbx_description
1 polymer ?
#
loop_
_entity_poly.entity_id
_entity_poly.type
_entity_poly.pdbx_seq_one_letter_code
_entity_poly.pdbx_strand_id
1 'polypeptide(L)'
;MNSLTLPTAPRRSLVVAGATLTALVSTAAWVAQRAQSARSQNPPAGNVVNVDDTQVHYLERGHGTPLVLLHGNTLRLEDFVASGLVERLARNYRVLAFDRPGFGYSERPRNRLWTAEAQAALLGQALLQLGVERPIVLGHSWGTLVALELALIPSVDVRKLVLISGYYFATPRLDAVLATPVAIPVLGDVMRYTVSALSARLLLGRTVRRCLLLRRFR
;
A
#
# COMPACT_ATOMS: atom_id res chain seq x y z
N MET A 1 -49.10 27.54 21.11
CA MET A 1 -47.65 27.32 21.26
C MET A 1 -47.41 25.85 21.61
N ASN A 2 -47.11 25.04 20.62
CA ASN A 2 -46.81 23.61 20.85
C ASN A 2 -45.33 23.46 21.15
N SER A 3 -44.99 23.13 22.37
CA SER A 3 -43.63 22.77 22.78
C SER A 3 -43.31 21.40 22.21
N LEU A 4 -42.40 21.35 21.19
CA LEU A 4 -41.80 20.11 20.69
C LEU A 4 -40.88 19.55 21.80
N THR A 5 -41.39 18.59 22.55
CA THR A 5 -40.56 17.79 23.45
C THR A 5 -39.82 16.75 22.62
N LEU A 6 -38.51 16.92 22.52
CA LEU A 6 -37.64 15.89 21.91
C LEU A 6 -37.68 14.62 22.74
N PRO A 7 -37.84 13.44 22.13
CA PRO A 7 -37.84 12.18 22.86
C PRO A 7 -36.50 11.95 23.53
N THR A 8 -36.48 11.82 24.86
CA THR A 8 -35.27 11.44 25.60
C THR A 8 -34.93 9.99 25.32
N ALA A 9 -33.73 9.74 24.75
CA ALA A 9 -33.24 8.38 24.51
C ALA A 9 -33.21 7.58 25.82
N PRO A 10 -33.68 6.31 25.83
CA PRO A 10 -33.70 5.50 27.04
C PRO A 10 -32.27 5.32 27.58
N ARG A 11 -32.05 5.42 28.88
CA ARG A 11 -30.74 5.33 29.55
C ARG A 11 -29.87 4.15 29.08
N ARG A 12 -30.53 3.00 28.75
CA ARG A 12 -29.82 1.82 28.23
C ARG A 12 -29.14 2.07 26.87
N SER A 13 -29.76 2.81 25.96
CA SER A 13 -29.17 3.13 24.66
C SER A 13 -27.98 4.08 24.79
N LEU A 14 -28.00 5.01 25.74
CA LEU A 14 -26.86 5.88 26.03
C LEU A 14 -25.66 5.12 26.62
N VAL A 15 -25.90 4.16 27.50
CA VAL A 15 -24.87 3.29 28.07
C VAL A 15 -24.25 2.41 26.99
N VAL A 16 -25.08 1.79 26.15
CA VAL A 16 -24.60 0.96 25.03
C VAL A 16 -23.78 1.80 24.03
N ALA A 17 -24.27 2.98 23.66
CA ALA A 17 -23.53 3.89 22.77
C ALA A 17 -22.19 4.33 23.37
N GLY A 18 -22.17 4.65 24.66
CA GLY A 18 -20.93 5.00 25.37
C GLY A 18 -19.92 3.86 25.41
N ALA A 19 -20.37 2.64 25.74
CA ALA A 19 -19.53 1.45 25.74
C ALA A 19 -18.96 1.12 24.35
N THR A 20 -19.80 1.24 23.31
CA THR A 20 -19.36 1.03 21.93
C THR A 20 -18.32 2.06 21.50
N LEU A 21 -18.54 3.33 21.80
CA LEU A 21 -17.58 4.39 21.49
C LEU A 21 -16.24 4.16 22.21
N THR A 22 -16.29 3.83 23.49
CA THR A 22 -15.07 3.53 24.28
C THR A 22 -14.32 2.35 23.69
N ALA A 23 -14.99 1.28 23.30
CA ALA A 23 -14.38 0.12 22.67
C ALA A 23 -13.71 0.49 21.33
N LEU A 24 -14.36 1.30 20.49
CA LEU A 24 -13.81 1.77 19.22
C LEU A 24 -12.56 2.64 19.42
N VAL A 25 -12.62 3.59 20.34
CA VAL A 25 -11.49 4.47 20.65
C VAL A 25 -10.31 3.68 21.21
N SER A 26 -10.55 2.75 22.13
CA SER A 26 -9.51 1.91 22.72
C SER A 26 -8.86 1.01 21.67
N THR A 27 -9.67 0.43 20.76
CA THR A 27 -9.15 -0.39 19.65
C THR A 27 -8.31 0.46 18.69
N ALA A 28 -8.77 1.65 18.34
CA ALA A 28 -8.03 2.56 17.46
C ALA A 28 -6.69 2.99 18.09
N ALA A 29 -6.69 3.34 19.38
CA ALA A 29 -5.47 3.70 20.09
C ALA A 29 -4.48 2.53 20.16
N TRP A 30 -4.96 1.33 20.44
CA TRP A 30 -4.13 0.13 20.46
C TRP A 30 -3.53 -0.19 19.09
N VAL A 31 -4.32 -0.10 18.01
CA VAL A 31 -3.84 -0.30 16.63
C VAL A 31 -2.79 0.75 16.27
N ALA A 32 -3.03 2.03 16.58
CA ALA A 32 -2.09 3.11 16.32
C ALA A 32 -0.76 2.90 17.06
N GLN A 33 -0.82 2.54 18.35
CA GLN A 33 0.37 2.23 19.14
C GLN A 33 1.15 1.04 18.57
N ARG A 34 0.46 -0.03 18.16
CA ARG A 34 1.09 -1.19 17.53
C ARG A 34 1.73 -0.86 16.19
N ALA A 35 1.08 -0.02 15.38
CA ALA A 35 1.63 0.44 14.11
C ALA A 35 2.88 1.29 14.32
N GLN A 36 2.87 2.18 15.32
CA GLN A 36 4.03 2.99 15.67
C GLN A 36 5.20 2.14 16.20
N SER A 37 4.93 1.18 17.08
CA SER A 37 5.94 0.24 17.59
C SER A 37 6.53 -0.62 16.45
N ALA A 38 5.70 -1.07 15.51
CA ALA A 38 6.18 -1.82 14.35
C ALA A 38 7.08 -0.97 13.46
N ARG A 39 6.76 0.31 13.25
CA ARG A 39 7.60 1.24 12.50
C ARG A 39 8.94 1.51 13.18
N SER A 40 8.95 1.72 14.50
CA SER A 40 10.19 1.97 15.24
C SER A 40 11.11 0.75 15.30
N GLN A 41 10.55 -0.47 15.34
CA GLN A 41 11.30 -1.72 15.32
C GLN A 41 11.79 -2.12 13.92
N ASN A 42 11.18 -1.58 12.88
CA ASN A 42 11.55 -1.83 11.49
C ASN A 42 11.77 -0.48 10.79
N PRO A 43 12.90 0.19 11.03
CA PRO A 43 13.20 1.46 10.36
C PRO A 43 13.29 1.23 8.84
N PRO A 44 12.96 2.25 8.02
CA PRO A 44 13.02 2.13 6.58
C PRO A 44 14.43 1.75 6.13
N ALA A 45 14.52 0.66 5.38
CA ALA A 45 15.75 0.31 4.68
C ALA A 45 15.69 0.89 3.28
N GLY A 46 16.56 1.83 2.94
CA GLY A 46 16.57 2.46 1.64
C GLY A 46 16.67 3.98 1.73
N ASN A 47 16.15 4.64 0.72
CA ASN A 47 16.25 6.08 0.53
C ASN A 47 14.87 6.70 0.30
N VAL A 48 14.80 8.02 0.37
CA VAL A 48 13.62 8.80 0.04
C VAL A 48 13.98 9.78 -1.07
N VAL A 49 13.14 9.87 -2.09
CA VAL A 49 13.18 10.93 -3.09
C VAL A 49 11.94 11.81 -2.91
N ASN A 50 12.15 13.12 -2.94
CA ASN A 50 11.07 14.09 -2.84
C ASN A 50 10.67 14.50 -4.27
N VAL A 51 9.41 14.22 -4.60
CA VAL A 51 8.81 14.62 -5.87
C VAL A 51 7.65 15.56 -5.57
N ASP A 52 7.77 16.80 -6.03
CA ASP A 52 6.92 17.89 -5.58
C ASP A 52 6.90 17.92 -4.02
N ASP A 53 5.71 17.89 -3.41
CA ASP A 53 5.55 17.85 -1.95
C ASP A 53 5.32 16.42 -1.41
N THR A 54 5.73 15.38 -2.14
CA THR A 54 5.46 13.98 -1.79
C THR A 54 6.76 13.19 -1.61
N GLN A 55 6.96 12.60 -0.43
CA GLN A 55 8.07 11.71 -0.16
C GLN A 55 7.79 10.31 -0.71
N VAL A 56 8.68 9.82 -1.56
CA VAL A 56 8.62 8.48 -2.15
C VAL A 56 9.79 7.65 -1.64
N HIS A 57 9.49 6.61 -0.91
CA HIS A 57 10.49 5.67 -0.39
C HIS A 57 10.85 4.62 -1.44
N TYR A 58 12.13 4.33 -1.56
CA TYR A 58 12.64 3.30 -2.46
C TYR A 58 13.88 2.63 -1.89
N LEU A 59 14.13 1.41 -2.33
CA LEU A 59 15.34 0.66 -2.07
C LEU A 59 16.12 0.51 -3.37
N GLU A 60 17.41 0.84 -3.35
CA GLU A 60 18.30 0.62 -4.48
C GLU A 60 19.37 -0.41 -4.14
N ARG A 61 19.61 -1.36 -5.06
CA ARG A 61 20.62 -2.41 -4.93
C ARG A 61 21.21 -2.77 -6.31
N GLY A 62 22.48 -3.16 -6.31
CA GLY A 62 23.17 -3.58 -7.53
C GLY A 62 23.57 -2.43 -8.45
N HIS A 63 23.94 -2.76 -9.67
CA HIS A 63 24.41 -1.82 -10.70
C HIS A 63 24.06 -2.34 -12.10
N GLY A 64 24.25 -1.50 -13.12
CA GLY A 64 23.98 -1.86 -14.51
C GLY A 64 22.61 -1.41 -15.01
N THR A 65 21.94 -2.21 -15.84
CA THR A 65 20.64 -1.84 -16.43
C THR A 65 19.59 -1.62 -15.34
N PRO A 66 18.90 -0.46 -15.32
CA PRO A 66 17.90 -0.16 -14.32
C PRO A 66 16.69 -1.12 -14.41
N LEU A 67 16.26 -1.63 -13.26
CA LEU A 67 15.09 -2.48 -13.10
C LEU A 67 14.22 -1.96 -11.96
N VAL A 68 13.07 -1.43 -12.31
CA VAL A 68 12.10 -0.85 -11.38
C VAL A 68 11.10 -1.93 -10.96
N LEU A 69 10.85 -2.07 -9.65
CA LEU A 69 9.91 -3.01 -9.07
C LEU A 69 8.73 -2.27 -8.44
N LEU A 70 7.49 -2.57 -8.89
CA LEU A 70 6.24 -1.98 -8.41
C LEU A 70 5.34 -3.06 -7.82
N HIS A 71 5.12 -3.00 -6.51
CA HIS A 71 4.34 -3.99 -5.76
C HIS A 71 2.82 -3.87 -5.99
N GLY A 72 2.08 -4.92 -5.62
CA GLY A 72 0.62 -4.97 -5.65
C GLY A 72 -0.06 -4.28 -4.46
N ASN A 73 -1.39 -4.33 -4.40
CA ASN A 73 -2.13 -3.89 -3.23
C ASN A 73 -1.85 -4.82 -2.03
N THR A 74 -1.92 -4.26 -0.81
CA THR A 74 -1.59 -4.94 0.45
C THR A 74 -0.13 -5.40 0.61
N LEU A 75 0.71 -5.14 -0.38
CA LEU A 75 2.14 -5.39 -0.40
C LEU A 75 2.94 -4.09 -0.32
N ARG A 76 4.25 -4.20 -0.14
CA ARG A 76 5.21 -3.11 -0.13
C ARG A 76 6.56 -3.59 -0.64
N LEU A 77 7.54 -2.71 -0.80
CA LEU A 77 8.84 -3.09 -1.36
C LEU A 77 9.56 -4.19 -0.55
N GLU A 78 9.34 -4.27 0.78
CA GLU A 78 9.92 -5.30 1.63
C GLU A 78 9.47 -6.73 1.27
N ASP A 79 8.34 -6.90 0.58
CA ASP A 79 7.92 -8.22 0.11
C ASP A 79 8.86 -8.74 -1.00
N PHE A 80 9.39 -7.85 -1.85
CA PHE A 80 10.43 -8.20 -2.81
C PHE A 80 11.76 -8.53 -2.13
N VAL A 81 12.10 -7.85 -1.04
CA VAL A 81 13.30 -8.13 -0.23
C VAL A 81 13.14 -9.46 0.48
N ALA A 82 12.03 -9.66 1.19
CA ALA A 82 11.77 -10.88 1.95
C ALA A 82 11.68 -12.14 1.08
N SER A 83 11.27 -12.01 -0.18
CA SER A 83 11.28 -13.10 -1.15
C SER A 83 12.68 -13.42 -1.70
N GLY A 84 13.67 -12.58 -1.44
CA GLY A 84 15.03 -12.66 -2.00
C GLY A 84 15.10 -12.26 -3.47
N LEU A 85 14.04 -11.65 -4.02
CA LEU A 85 13.99 -11.24 -5.42
C LEU A 85 14.97 -10.09 -5.69
N VAL A 86 15.01 -9.09 -4.79
CA VAL A 86 15.91 -7.94 -4.92
C VAL A 86 17.37 -8.39 -5.00
N GLU A 87 17.81 -9.25 -4.07
CA GLU A 87 19.19 -9.74 -4.02
C GLU A 87 19.57 -10.57 -5.25
N ARG A 88 18.64 -11.35 -5.78
CA ARG A 88 18.86 -12.15 -7.01
C ARG A 88 18.99 -11.24 -8.23
N LEU A 89 18.12 -10.27 -8.37
CA LEU A 89 18.13 -9.35 -9.51
C LEU A 89 19.30 -8.37 -9.44
N ALA A 90 19.70 -7.92 -8.23
CA ALA A 90 20.80 -7.01 -8.02
C ALA A 90 22.18 -7.55 -8.45
N ARG A 91 22.29 -8.84 -8.73
CA ARG A 91 23.52 -9.44 -9.30
C ARG A 91 23.79 -8.96 -10.72
N ASN A 92 22.74 -8.59 -11.48
CA ASN A 92 22.85 -8.26 -12.90
C ASN A 92 22.17 -6.93 -13.27
N TYR A 93 21.45 -6.30 -12.34
CA TYR A 93 20.66 -5.10 -12.57
C TYR A 93 20.84 -4.07 -11.45
N ARG A 94 20.69 -2.80 -11.80
CA ARG A 94 20.45 -1.73 -10.83
C ARG A 94 18.97 -1.77 -10.45
N VAL A 95 18.64 -2.44 -9.36
CA VAL A 95 17.28 -2.66 -8.89
C VAL A 95 16.80 -1.48 -8.07
N LEU A 96 15.67 -0.88 -8.45
CA LEU A 96 14.97 0.15 -7.70
C LEU A 96 13.58 -0.37 -7.34
N ALA A 97 13.38 -0.76 -6.09
CA ALA A 97 12.07 -1.17 -5.58
C ALA A 97 11.41 0.01 -4.89
N PHE A 98 10.21 0.40 -5.31
CA PHE A 98 9.48 1.53 -4.76
C PHE A 98 8.33 1.09 -3.86
N ASP A 99 8.15 1.80 -2.75
CA ASP A 99 6.86 1.84 -2.09
C ASP A 99 5.94 2.78 -2.85
N ARG A 100 4.81 2.26 -3.35
CA ARG A 100 3.83 3.10 -4.03
C ARG A 100 3.16 4.09 -3.06
N PRO A 101 2.67 5.25 -3.50
CA PRO A 101 2.01 6.23 -2.63
C PRO A 101 0.98 5.62 -1.68
N GLY A 102 1.16 5.85 -0.37
CA GLY A 102 0.32 5.32 0.70
C GLY A 102 0.68 3.93 1.19
N PHE A 103 1.72 3.32 0.66
CA PHE A 103 2.26 2.05 1.13
C PHE A 103 3.64 2.25 1.75
N GLY A 104 4.03 1.31 2.63
CA GLY A 104 5.31 1.32 3.29
C GLY A 104 5.63 2.66 3.95
N TYR A 105 6.70 3.29 3.49
CA TYR A 105 7.17 4.58 3.98
C TYR A 105 6.93 5.74 3.01
N SER A 106 6.26 5.50 1.87
CA SER A 106 5.86 6.56 0.95
C SER A 106 4.63 7.31 1.45
N GLU A 107 4.64 8.62 1.30
CA GLU A 107 3.52 9.47 1.64
C GLU A 107 2.34 9.29 0.67
N ARG A 108 1.17 9.71 1.13
CA ARG A 108 -0.05 9.78 0.33
C ARG A 108 -0.81 11.07 0.69
N PRO A 109 -0.45 12.20 0.11
CA PRO A 109 -1.22 13.43 0.26
C PRO A 109 -2.71 13.22 -0.09
N ARG A 110 -3.61 13.82 0.69
CA ARG A 110 -5.07 13.64 0.53
C ARG A 110 -5.70 14.61 -0.47
N ASN A 111 -4.91 15.46 -1.09
CA ASN A 111 -5.34 16.50 -2.02
C ASN A 111 -5.63 15.99 -3.44
N ARG A 112 -5.36 14.72 -3.73
CA ARG A 112 -5.58 14.10 -5.04
C ARG A 112 -6.02 12.63 -4.93
N LEU A 113 -6.65 12.13 -6.00
CA LEU A 113 -6.89 10.70 -6.16
C LEU A 113 -5.62 10.03 -6.70
N TRP A 114 -5.20 8.96 -6.05
CA TRP A 114 -4.02 8.19 -6.41
C TRP A 114 -4.38 7.05 -7.37
N THR A 115 -4.82 7.41 -8.58
CA THR A 115 -5.04 6.49 -9.70
C THR A 115 -3.71 5.86 -10.15
N ALA A 116 -3.76 4.88 -11.04
CA ALA A 116 -2.54 4.30 -11.63
C ALA A 116 -1.75 5.36 -12.39
N GLU A 117 -2.43 6.21 -13.15
CA GLU A 117 -1.87 7.35 -13.88
C GLU A 117 -1.18 8.36 -12.94
N ALA A 118 -1.85 8.79 -11.85
CA ALA A 118 -1.27 9.73 -10.89
C ALA A 118 -0.03 9.15 -10.18
N GLN A 119 -0.03 7.85 -9.88
CA GLN A 119 1.13 7.16 -9.32
C GLN A 119 2.26 7.03 -10.34
N ALA A 120 1.94 6.73 -11.60
CA ALA A 120 2.92 6.66 -12.68
C ALA A 120 3.57 8.02 -12.92
N ALA A 121 2.79 9.12 -12.93
CA ALA A 121 3.33 10.47 -13.08
C ALA A 121 4.33 10.82 -11.97
N LEU A 122 3.99 10.53 -10.69
CA LEU A 122 4.90 10.74 -9.57
C LEU A 122 6.17 9.90 -9.69
N LEU A 123 6.03 8.60 -9.99
CA LEU A 123 7.17 7.69 -10.12
C LEU A 123 8.03 8.03 -11.33
N GLY A 124 7.44 8.49 -12.43
CA GLY A 124 8.17 8.97 -13.60
C GLY A 124 9.10 10.13 -13.26
N GLN A 125 8.61 11.11 -12.49
CA GLN A 125 9.42 12.21 -12.01
C GLN A 125 10.51 11.74 -11.03
N ALA A 126 10.18 10.79 -10.13
CA ALA A 126 11.17 10.17 -9.25
C ALA A 126 12.29 9.51 -10.05
N LEU A 127 11.98 8.75 -11.09
CA LEU A 127 12.98 8.11 -11.95
C LEU A 127 13.87 9.12 -12.67
N LEU A 128 13.31 10.22 -13.16
CA LEU A 128 14.07 11.30 -13.78
C LEU A 128 15.05 11.95 -12.80
N GLN A 129 14.60 12.26 -11.57
CA GLN A 129 15.46 12.82 -10.52
C GLN A 129 16.58 11.85 -10.09
N LEU A 130 16.34 10.55 -10.13
CA LEU A 130 17.31 9.51 -9.81
C LEU A 130 18.23 9.13 -10.97
N GLY A 131 18.12 9.82 -12.10
CA GLY A 131 18.93 9.57 -13.30
C GLY A 131 18.70 8.16 -13.86
N VAL A 132 17.46 7.67 -13.80
CA VAL A 132 17.11 6.34 -14.29
C VAL A 132 16.69 6.44 -15.75
N GLU A 133 17.55 5.99 -16.63
CA GLU A 133 17.33 6.00 -18.07
C GLU A 133 16.98 4.60 -18.56
N ARG A 134 15.98 4.51 -19.45
CA ARG A 134 15.54 3.28 -20.12
C ARG A 134 15.34 2.07 -19.19
N PRO A 135 14.55 2.21 -18.12
CA PRO A 135 14.35 1.12 -17.16
C PRO A 135 13.58 -0.05 -17.76
N ILE A 136 13.87 -1.24 -17.26
CA ILE A 136 12.93 -2.36 -17.27
C ILE A 136 11.98 -2.12 -16.11
N VAL A 137 10.66 -2.20 -16.32
CA VAL A 137 9.68 -2.00 -15.26
C VAL A 137 8.93 -3.30 -15.00
N LEU A 138 9.03 -3.81 -13.77
CA LEU A 138 8.29 -4.98 -13.31
C LEU A 138 7.16 -4.53 -12.39
N GLY A 139 5.93 -4.80 -12.81
CA GLY A 139 4.73 -4.61 -12.00
C GLY A 139 4.15 -5.94 -11.53
N HIS A 140 3.71 -6.00 -10.27
CA HIS A 140 2.99 -7.14 -9.71
C HIS A 140 1.56 -6.73 -9.35
N SER A 141 0.57 -7.53 -9.76
CA SER A 141 -0.85 -7.33 -9.47
C SER A 141 -1.28 -5.90 -9.84
N TRP A 142 -1.78 -5.09 -8.90
CA TRP A 142 -2.15 -3.69 -9.16
C TRP A 142 -0.98 -2.81 -9.64
N GLY A 143 0.26 -3.14 -9.25
CA GLY A 143 1.46 -2.46 -9.74
C GLY A 143 1.68 -2.60 -11.26
N THR A 144 1.02 -3.57 -11.91
CA THR A 144 1.07 -3.70 -13.38
C THR A 144 0.35 -2.55 -14.08
N LEU A 145 -0.73 -2.02 -13.49
CA LEU A 145 -1.44 -0.86 -14.04
C LEU A 145 -0.54 0.38 -13.98
N VAL A 146 0.16 0.59 -12.86
CA VAL A 146 1.13 1.70 -12.73
C VAL A 146 2.29 1.54 -13.72
N ALA A 147 2.77 0.31 -13.93
CA ALA A 147 3.83 0.02 -14.88
C ALA A 147 3.41 0.32 -16.34
N LEU A 148 2.16 0.01 -16.69
CA LEU A 148 1.60 0.35 -18.00
C LEU A 148 1.48 1.87 -18.20
N GLU A 149 0.89 2.56 -17.23
CA GLU A 149 0.77 4.02 -17.27
C GLU A 149 2.15 4.70 -17.34
N LEU A 150 3.14 4.19 -16.61
CA LEU A 150 4.50 4.70 -16.65
C LEU A 150 5.13 4.57 -18.05
N ALA A 151 4.84 3.48 -18.75
CA ALA A 151 5.32 3.26 -20.12
C ALA A 151 4.62 4.14 -21.16
N LEU A 152 3.49 4.75 -20.82
CA LEU A 152 2.75 5.71 -21.67
C LEU A 152 3.23 7.16 -21.49
N ILE A 153 4.09 7.42 -20.48
CA ILE A 153 4.64 8.76 -20.23
C ILE A 153 5.77 9.04 -21.23
N PRO A 154 5.65 10.02 -22.14
CA PRO A 154 6.64 10.26 -23.20
C PRO A 154 8.05 10.57 -22.68
N SER A 155 8.16 11.17 -21.48
CA SER A 155 9.46 11.50 -20.85
C SER A 155 10.14 10.32 -20.17
N VAL A 156 9.47 9.16 -20.07
CA VAL A 156 10.02 7.94 -19.47
C VAL A 156 10.18 6.87 -20.56
N ASP A 157 11.38 6.72 -21.07
CA ASP A 157 11.70 5.71 -22.10
C ASP A 157 11.81 4.31 -21.47
N VAL A 158 10.66 3.66 -21.25
CA VAL A 158 10.60 2.30 -20.69
C VAL A 158 11.11 1.27 -21.69
N ARG A 159 12.25 0.64 -21.39
CA ARG A 159 12.90 -0.35 -22.26
C ARG A 159 12.07 -1.64 -22.41
N LYS A 160 11.51 -2.16 -21.33
CA LYS A 160 10.70 -3.40 -21.28
C LYS A 160 9.74 -3.36 -20.13
N LEU A 161 8.59 -4.02 -20.29
CA LEU A 161 7.62 -4.29 -19.24
C LEU A 161 7.63 -5.78 -18.86
N VAL A 162 7.59 -6.05 -17.56
CA VAL A 162 7.34 -7.38 -17.00
C VAL A 162 6.11 -7.30 -16.12
N LEU A 163 5.02 -7.92 -16.54
CA LEU A 163 3.72 -7.80 -15.92
C LEU A 163 3.32 -9.14 -15.29
N ILE A 164 3.28 -9.18 -13.95
CA ILE A 164 3.03 -10.41 -13.20
C ILE A 164 1.67 -10.32 -12.50
N SER A 165 0.80 -11.31 -12.77
CA SER A 165 -0.53 -11.44 -12.14
C SER A 165 -1.39 -10.17 -12.26
N GLY A 166 -1.27 -9.44 -13.38
CA GLY A 166 -2.05 -8.25 -13.66
C GLY A 166 -3.47 -8.55 -14.10
N TYR A 167 -4.30 -7.52 -14.06
CA TYR A 167 -5.67 -7.54 -14.61
C TYR A 167 -5.92 -6.22 -15.33
N TYR A 168 -6.34 -6.31 -16.58
CA TYR A 168 -6.38 -5.16 -17.51
C TYR A 168 -7.78 -4.88 -18.04
N PHE A 169 -8.73 -5.74 -17.71
CA PHE A 169 -10.11 -5.62 -18.12
C PHE A 169 -11.01 -5.42 -16.91
N ALA A 170 -12.09 -4.66 -17.08
CA ALA A 170 -13.11 -4.47 -16.06
C ALA A 170 -13.83 -5.82 -15.81
N THR A 171 -13.37 -6.54 -14.80
CA THR A 171 -14.02 -7.77 -14.34
C THR A 171 -14.66 -7.52 -12.99
N PRO A 172 -15.90 -7.99 -12.75
CA PRO A 172 -16.51 -7.94 -11.43
C PRO A 172 -15.61 -8.67 -10.41
N ARG A 173 -15.16 -7.95 -9.39
CA ARG A 173 -14.28 -8.49 -8.36
C ARG A 173 -14.91 -8.29 -6.99
N LEU A 174 -15.23 -9.37 -6.34
CA LEU A 174 -15.83 -9.34 -5.01
C LEU A 174 -14.90 -8.68 -3.97
N ASP A 175 -13.58 -8.90 -4.08
CA ASP A 175 -12.60 -8.26 -3.22
C ASP A 175 -12.56 -6.74 -3.38
N ALA A 176 -12.74 -6.21 -4.61
CA ALA A 176 -12.84 -4.78 -4.87
C ALA A 176 -14.12 -4.20 -4.26
N VAL A 177 -15.25 -4.89 -4.42
CA VAL A 177 -16.54 -4.49 -3.82
C VAL A 177 -16.44 -4.46 -2.30
N LEU A 178 -15.84 -5.48 -1.68
CA LEU A 178 -15.65 -5.55 -0.24
C LEU A 178 -14.64 -4.51 0.30
N ALA A 179 -13.71 -4.06 -0.53
CA ALA A 179 -12.77 -3.01 -0.18
C ALA A 179 -13.33 -1.59 -0.38
N THR A 180 -14.41 -1.42 -1.11
CA THR A 180 -15.01 -0.09 -1.41
C THR A 180 -15.32 0.74 -0.15
N PRO A 181 -15.87 0.20 0.95
CA PRO A 181 -16.14 0.99 2.16
C PRO A 181 -14.88 1.64 2.76
N VAL A 182 -13.71 1.02 2.56
CA VAL A 182 -12.42 1.58 3.04
C VAL A 182 -12.01 2.81 2.24
N ALA A 183 -12.52 2.98 1.02
CA ALA A 183 -12.23 4.14 0.19
C ALA A 183 -13.09 5.37 0.53
N ILE A 184 -14.18 5.19 1.29
CA ILE A 184 -15.07 6.28 1.70
C ILE A 184 -14.39 7.11 2.80
N PRO A 185 -14.23 8.44 2.65
CA PRO A 185 -13.68 9.31 3.68
C PRO A 185 -14.42 9.12 5.03
N VAL A 186 -13.73 9.26 6.14
CA VAL A 186 -14.21 9.01 7.51
C VAL A 186 -14.49 7.53 7.80
N LEU A 187 -15.34 6.85 7.01
CA LEU A 187 -15.63 5.43 7.19
C LEU A 187 -14.38 4.58 6.99
N GLY A 188 -13.61 4.87 5.94
CA GLY A 188 -12.34 4.20 5.67
C GLY A 188 -11.31 4.45 6.77
N ASP A 189 -11.24 5.66 7.31
CA ASP A 189 -10.34 5.95 8.43
C ASP A 189 -10.74 5.14 9.69
N VAL A 190 -12.02 5.08 10.04
CA VAL A 190 -12.49 4.24 11.15
C VAL A 190 -12.19 2.76 10.89
N MET A 191 -12.49 2.26 9.71
CA MET A 191 -12.22 0.85 9.35
C MET A 191 -10.72 0.53 9.36
N ARG A 192 -9.86 1.45 8.93
CA ARG A 192 -8.41 1.28 8.94
C ARG A 192 -7.87 1.00 10.34
N TYR A 193 -8.37 1.68 11.35
CA TYR A 193 -7.92 1.55 12.74
C TYR A 193 -8.69 0.51 13.56
N THR A 194 -9.74 -0.09 13.01
CA THR A 194 -10.57 -1.08 13.70
C THR A 194 -10.59 -2.43 12.97
N VAL A 195 -11.47 -2.56 11.98
CA VAL A 195 -11.76 -3.84 11.30
C VAL A 195 -10.63 -4.29 10.39
N SER A 196 -10.00 -3.38 9.64
CA SER A 196 -8.99 -3.76 8.64
C SER A 196 -7.73 -4.35 9.28
N ALA A 197 -7.31 -3.83 10.43
CA ALA A 197 -6.15 -4.35 11.14
C ALA A 197 -6.39 -5.77 11.67
N LEU A 198 -7.60 -6.06 12.15
CA LEU A 198 -7.97 -7.39 12.64
C LEU A 198 -8.15 -8.39 11.50
N SER A 199 -8.85 -8.01 10.43
CA SER A 199 -9.07 -8.86 9.26
C SER A 199 -7.75 -9.19 8.54
N ALA A 200 -6.84 -8.22 8.39
CA ALA A 200 -5.52 -8.45 7.84
C ALA A 200 -4.72 -9.47 8.67
N ARG A 201 -4.73 -9.37 9.99
CA ARG A 201 -4.08 -10.35 10.87
C ARG A 201 -4.65 -11.75 10.74
N LEU A 202 -5.97 -11.89 10.66
CA LEU A 202 -6.62 -13.18 10.51
C LEU A 202 -6.32 -13.84 9.16
N LEU A 203 -6.39 -13.06 8.07
CA LEU A 203 -6.14 -13.55 6.72
C LEU A 203 -4.67 -13.86 6.48
N LEU A 204 -3.77 -12.92 6.79
CA LEU A 204 -2.34 -13.10 6.59
C LEU A 204 -1.75 -14.13 7.56
N GLY A 205 -2.21 -14.17 8.80
CA GLY A 205 -1.76 -15.16 9.78
C GLY A 205 -2.05 -16.61 9.36
N ARG A 206 -3.18 -16.85 8.70
CA ARG A 206 -3.51 -18.17 8.13
C ARG A 206 -2.64 -18.51 6.93
N THR A 207 -2.38 -17.55 6.04
CA THR A 207 -1.56 -17.74 4.85
C THR A 207 -0.10 -17.99 5.20
N VAL A 208 0.47 -17.17 6.09
CA VAL A 208 1.85 -17.33 6.56
C VAL A 208 2.06 -18.67 7.27
N ARG A 209 1.13 -19.09 8.14
CA ARG A 209 1.21 -20.42 8.80
C ARG A 209 1.19 -21.55 7.78
N ARG A 210 0.36 -21.48 6.73
CA ARG A 210 0.34 -22.48 5.65
C ARG A 210 1.66 -22.51 4.87
N CYS A 211 2.23 -21.37 4.52
CA CYS A 211 3.51 -21.30 3.83
C CYS A 211 4.67 -21.85 4.66
N LEU A 212 4.70 -21.57 5.97
CA LEU A 212 5.72 -22.11 6.88
C LEU A 212 5.60 -23.63 7.05
N LEU A 213 4.38 -24.16 7.12
CA LEU A 213 4.16 -25.62 7.16
C LEU A 213 4.64 -26.30 5.88
N LEU A 214 4.40 -25.73 4.71
CA LEU A 214 4.86 -26.28 3.43
C LEU A 214 6.40 -26.25 3.27
N ARG A 215 7.10 -25.30 3.92
CA ARG A 215 8.58 -25.28 3.94
C ARG A 215 9.21 -26.39 4.81
N ARG A 216 8.48 -26.96 5.76
CA ARG A 216 8.95 -28.07 6.59
C ARG A 216 8.97 -29.42 5.87
N PHE A 217 8.37 -29.53 4.70
CA PHE A 217 8.28 -30.76 3.89
C PHE A 217 9.10 -30.69 2.59
N ARG A 218 10.03 -29.76 2.49
CA ARG A 218 11.10 -29.71 1.48
C ARG A 218 12.46 -29.68 2.24
#